data_4c5f468c91e9133c07065249e686e6f2
#
_entry.id   4c5f468c91e9133c07065249e686e6f2
#
_cell.length_a   1.000
_cell.length_b   1.000
_cell.length_c   1.000
_cell.angle_alpha   90.00
_cell.angle_beta   90.00
_cell.angle_gamma   90.00
#
_symmetry.space_group_name_H-M   'P 1'
#
loop_
_entity.id
_entity.type
_entity.pdbx_description
1 polymer ?
#
loop_
_entity_poly.entity_id
_entity_poly.type
_entity_poly.pdbx_seq_one_letter_code
_entity_poly.pdbx_strand_id
1 'polypeptide(L)'
;MLIVSAHAGEKTTNYGVFGPSSFSPQGETVLIRWDTEEGQTRLARSSYKNDFFQLADNFQPQANPLYCGIASSVIVLNAMRLNRNEVPSQRSLEVVVPSAMGGGRLQYREYSQMTLLDERTEPVKARVVIELKNAGDGAGKIQPGLTLAQLKGILEAYHARVVLHYVDTDSEDAIRGFRKDLKAVLTDSERFLVVNFKGKALGTSTDGHISPVAAYDEQSDSVLVLDVAGHRNPWYWAPAADLYGAMHTLDGEHYRGYLVIEDAPALH
;
A
#
# COMPACT_ATOMS: atom_id res chain seq x y z
N MET A 1 33.41 -36.89 -25.70
CA MET A 1 32.17 -36.87 -24.97
C MET A 1 32.03 -35.55 -24.27
N LEU A 2 31.48 -34.56 -24.98
CA LEU A 2 31.28 -33.18 -24.44
C LEU A 2 29.94 -33.15 -23.71
N ILE A 3 30.00 -32.84 -22.43
CA ILE A 3 28.79 -32.55 -21.62
C ILE A 3 28.46 -31.08 -21.82
N VAL A 4 27.41 -30.80 -22.58
CA VAL A 4 26.82 -29.45 -22.68
C VAL A 4 25.92 -29.26 -21.47
N SER A 5 26.38 -28.46 -20.52
CA SER A 5 25.57 -27.96 -19.41
C SER A 5 24.60 -26.91 -19.95
N ALA A 6 23.31 -27.25 -19.98
CA ALA A 6 22.26 -26.28 -20.30
C ALA A 6 22.09 -25.35 -19.10
N HIS A 7 22.55 -24.12 -19.22
CA HIS A 7 22.16 -23.03 -18.31
C HIS A 7 20.69 -22.70 -18.58
N ALA A 8 19.83 -22.97 -17.62
CA ALA A 8 18.48 -22.44 -17.61
C ALA A 8 18.60 -20.90 -17.50
N GLY A 9 18.34 -20.21 -18.60
CA GLY A 9 18.38 -18.76 -18.62
C GLY A 9 17.33 -18.19 -17.65
N GLU A 10 17.81 -17.43 -16.67
CA GLU A 10 16.95 -16.59 -15.87
C GLU A 10 16.14 -15.66 -16.79
N LYS A 11 14.82 -15.80 -16.77
CA LYS A 11 13.93 -14.89 -17.45
C LYS A 11 13.97 -13.55 -16.70
N THR A 12 14.88 -12.67 -17.06
CA THR A 12 14.82 -11.26 -16.67
C THR A 12 13.57 -10.65 -17.31
N THR A 13 12.54 -10.43 -16.53
CA THR A 13 11.38 -9.67 -16.97
C THR A 13 11.80 -8.20 -17.04
N ASN A 14 12.03 -7.68 -18.23
CA ASN A 14 12.20 -6.25 -18.43
C ASN A 14 10.89 -5.55 -18.05
N TYR A 15 10.89 -4.83 -16.94
CA TYR A 15 9.83 -3.92 -16.56
C TYR A 15 9.94 -2.69 -17.44
N GLY A 16 9.16 -2.69 -18.53
CA GLY A 16 9.23 -1.65 -19.57
C GLY A 16 8.71 -0.30 -19.09
N VAL A 17 9.08 0.71 -19.85
CA VAL A 17 8.59 2.09 -19.80
C VAL A 17 7.08 2.11 -19.64
N PHE A 18 6.58 2.96 -18.73
CA PHE A 18 5.15 3.16 -18.50
C PHE A 18 4.42 3.35 -19.83
N GLY A 19 3.37 2.57 -20.03
CA GLY A 19 2.55 2.59 -21.24
C GLY A 19 1.75 3.89 -21.42
N PRO A 20 0.75 3.90 -22.30
CA PRO A 20 -0.04 5.07 -22.64
C PRO A 20 -0.73 5.71 -21.43
N SER A 21 -1.29 6.89 -21.62
CA SER A 21 -1.98 7.69 -20.59
C SER A 21 -3.15 6.96 -19.89
N SER A 22 -3.70 5.96 -20.56
CA SER A 22 -4.64 4.98 -19.98
C SER A 22 -4.15 3.57 -20.30
N PHE A 23 -4.48 2.61 -19.46
CA PHE A 23 -4.15 1.21 -19.69
C PHE A 23 -5.27 0.28 -19.27
N SER A 24 -5.56 -0.70 -20.10
CA SER A 24 -6.52 -1.77 -19.84
C SER A 24 -5.98 -3.05 -20.51
N PRO A 25 -5.03 -3.72 -19.86
CA PRO A 25 -4.28 -4.80 -20.53
C PRO A 25 -5.11 -6.02 -20.90
N GLN A 26 -6.21 -6.32 -20.23
CA GLN A 26 -7.03 -7.52 -20.47
C GLN A 26 -8.49 -7.43 -19.98
N GLY A 27 -9.03 -6.23 -19.75
CA GLY A 27 -10.38 -6.07 -19.21
C GLY A 27 -11.10 -4.81 -19.72
N GLU A 28 -12.35 -4.66 -19.35
CA GLU A 28 -13.17 -3.49 -19.68
C GLU A 28 -12.78 -2.27 -18.82
N THR A 29 -12.09 -2.47 -17.68
CA THR A 29 -11.69 -1.40 -16.77
C THR A 29 -10.63 -0.50 -17.40
N VAL A 30 -10.92 0.78 -17.49
CA VAL A 30 -9.98 1.81 -17.96
C VAL A 30 -9.40 2.55 -16.77
N LEU A 31 -8.11 2.35 -16.52
CA LEU A 31 -7.34 3.08 -15.51
C LEU A 31 -6.74 4.32 -16.13
N ILE A 32 -6.89 5.47 -15.47
CA ILE A 32 -6.32 6.74 -15.90
C ILE A 32 -5.09 7.05 -15.06
N ARG A 33 -3.94 7.24 -15.69
CA ARG A 33 -2.72 7.61 -14.96
C ARG A 33 -2.89 8.99 -14.32
N TRP A 34 -2.38 9.12 -13.10
CA TRP A 34 -2.47 10.36 -12.32
C TRP A 34 -1.77 11.55 -12.96
N ASP A 35 -0.66 11.30 -13.73
CA ASP A 35 0.22 12.31 -14.34
C ASP A 35 -0.25 12.78 -15.72
N THR A 36 -1.42 12.33 -16.18
CA THR A 36 -2.05 12.80 -17.41
C THR A 36 -2.90 14.05 -17.16
N GLU A 37 -3.25 14.79 -18.20
CA GLU A 37 -4.15 15.94 -18.09
C GLU A 37 -5.48 15.58 -17.41
N GLU A 38 -6.09 14.47 -17.81
CA GLU A 38 -7.32 13.96 -17.17
C GLU A 38 -7.09 13.57 -15.72
N GLY A 39 -5.98 12.85 -15.41
CA GLY A 39 -5.66 12.45 -14.05
C GLY A 39 -5.42 13.65 -13.12
N GLN A 40 -4.71 14.67 -13.60
CA GLN A 40 -4.49 15.93 -12.87
C GLN A 40 -5.79 16.72 -12.69
N THR A 41 -6.65 16.74 -13.72
CA THR A 41 -7.95 17.38 -13.65
C THR A 41 -8.84 16.74 -12.59
N ARG A 42 -8.87 15.40 -12.49
CA ARG A 42 -9.60 14.69 -11.42
C ARG A 42 -9.09 15.07 -10.04
N LEU A 43 -7.77 15.11 -9.85
CA LEU A 43 -7.19 15.51 -8.58
C LEU A 43 -7.51 16.98 -8.24
N ALA A 44 -7.42 17.88 -9.23
CA ALA A 44 -7.69 19.31 -9.03
C ALA A 44 -9.15 19.56 -8.59
N ARG A 45 -10.13 18.93 -9.26
CA ARG A 45 -11.56 19.14 -8.98
C ARG A 45 -12.09 18.34 -7.80
N SER A 46 -11.40 17.26 -7.40
CA SER A 46 -11.83 16.42 -6.28
C SER A 46 -11.95 17.22 -4.98
N SER A 47 -13.08 17.08 -4.28
CA SER A 47 -13.30 17.62 -2.94
C SER A 47 -12.85 16.64 -1.84
N TYR A 48 -12.60 15.40 -2.16
CA TYR A 48 -12.24 14.31 -1.26
C TYR A 48 -10.77 13.91 -1.51
N LYS A 49 -9.82 14.65 -0.92
CA LYS A 49 -8.37 14.48 -1.14
C LYS A 49 -7.51 15.01 0.00
N ASN A 50 -8.05 15.13 1.20
CA ASN A 50 -7.28 15.70 2.33
C ASN A 50 -6.01 14.87 2.63
N ASP A 51 -6.07 13.56 2.39
CA ASP A 51 -4.95 12.65 2.63
C ASP A 51 -3.86 12.74 1.55
N PHE A 52 -4.19 13.26 0.37
CA PHE A 52 -3.30 13.21 -0.79
C PHE A 52 -1.91 13.77 -0.50
N PHE A 53 -1.85 14.98 0.06
CA PHE A 53 -0.56 15.63 0.28
C PHE A 53 0.28 14.93 1.34
N GLN A 54 -0.34 14.46 2.42
CA GLN A 54 0.36 13.73 3.49
C GLN A 54 0.87 12.38 3.00
N LEU A 55 0.06 11.64 2.25
CA LEU A 55 0.45 10.35 1.68
C LEU A 55 1.51 10.51 0.59
N ALA A 56 1.39 11.53 -0.27
CA ALA A 56 2.34 11.80 -1.35
C ALA A 56 3.72 12.23 -0.81
N ASP A 57 3.74 13.08 0.23
CA ASP A 57 4.96 13.52 0.89
C ASP A 57 5.73 12.36 1.56
N ASN A 58 5.00 11.34 2.01
CA ASN A 58 5.55 10.16 2.66
C ASN A 58 5.60 8.92 1.77
N PHE A 59 5.35 9.08 0.47
CA PHE A 59 5.29 7.94 -0.45
C PHE A 59 6.64 7.25 -0.62
N GLN A 60 6.63 5.93 -0.46
CA GLN A 60 7.77 5.06 -0.72
C GLN A 60 7.31 3.87 -1.56
N PRO A 61 7.95 3.59 -2.71
CA PRO A 61 7.67 2.35 -3.42
C PRO A 61 8.08 1.14 -2.57
N GLN A 62 7.39 0.01 -2.75
CA GLN A 62 7.71 -1.21 -2.02
C GLN A 62 9.15 -1.66 -2.29
N ALA A 63 9.88 -1.99 -1.23
CA ALA A 63 11.30 -2.35 -1.29
C ALA A 63 11.55 -3.74 -1.88
N ASN A 64 10.53 -4.60 -1.91
CA ASN A 64 10.57 -5.89 -2.60
C ASN A 64 9.15 -6.31 -3.06
N PRO A 65 9.03 -7.31 -3.93
CA PRO A 65 7.72 -7.69 -4.53
C PRO A 65 6.64 -8.13 -3.54
N LEU A 66 6.98 -8.45 -2.29
CA LEU A 66 6.06 -8.96 -1.27
C LEU A 66 5.70 -7.90 -0.21
N TYR A 67 6.23 -6.68 -0.34
CA TYR A 67 6.15 -5.63 0.67
C TYR A 67 5.05 -4.59 0.41
N CYS A 68 4.07 -4.86 -0.45
CA CYS A 68 3.00 -3.90 -0.72
C CYS A 68 2.27 -3.46 0.58
N GLY A 69 1.91 -4.38 1.46
CA GLY A 69 1.31 -4.05 2.76
C GLY A 69 2.27 -3.35 3.72
N ILE A 70 3.56 -3.72 3.71
CA ILE A 70 4.59 -3.06 4.54
C ILE A 70 4.81 -1.62 4.08
N ALA A 71 4.97 -1.40 2.77
CA ALA A 71 5.11 -0.06 2.21
C ALA A 71 3.89 0.82 2.52
N SER A 72 2.68 0.27 2.33
CA SER A 72 1.43 0.97 2.66
C SER A 72 1.34 1.35 4.14
N SER A 73 1.76 0.43 5.05
CA SER A 73 1.81 0.71 6.49
C SER A 73 2.79 1.85 6.81
N VAL A 74 3.99 1.81 6.23
CA VAL A 74 5.02 2.84 6.44
C VAL A 74 4.53 4.21 5.96
N ILE A 75 3.94 4.27 4.77
CA ILE A 75 3.40 5.52 4.21
C ILE A 75 2.35 6.11 5.15
N VAL A 76 1.37 5.31 5.59
CA VAL A 76 0.30 5.77 6.47
C VAL A 76 0.81 6.17 7.84
N LEU A 77 1.68 5.36 8.47
CA LEU A 77 2.23 5.68 9.79
C LEU A 77 3.10 6.95 9.76
N ASN A 78 3.88 7.16 8.71
CA ASN A 78 4.64 8.40 8.56
C ASN A 78 3.71 9.60 8.29
N ALA A 79 2.70 9.45 7.42
CA ALA A 79 1.71 10.49 7.19
C ALA A 79 1.00 10.94 8.48
N MET A 80 0.70 9.97 9.37
CA MET A 80 0.08 10.24 10.67
C MET A 80 1.04 10.86 11.70
N ARG A 81 2.32 10.45 11.72
CA ARG A 81 3.18 10.61 12.91
C ARG A 81 4.58 11.13 12.64
N LEU A 82 4.94 11.46 11.42
CA LEU A 82 6.30 11.92 11.12
C LEU A 82 6.72 13.06 12.06
N ASN A 83 7.95 13.00 12.56
CA ASN A 83 8.52 13.94 13.52
C ASN A 83 7.90 13.95 14.93
N ARG A 84 7.01 13.05 15.28
CA ARG A 84 6.57 12.90 16.67
C ARG A 84 7.61 12.11 17.48
N ASN A 85 7.62 12.32 18.79
CA ASN A 85 8.62 11.68 19.67
C ASN A 85 8.50 10.17 19.77
N GLU A 86 7.29 9.62 19.59
CA GLU A 86 7.00 8.20 19.59
C GLU A 86 7.49 7.45 18.34
N VAL A 87 7.81 8.18 17.25
CA VAL A 87 8.31 7.56 16.02
C VAL A 87 9.72 7.01 16.26
N PRO A 88 9.99 5.78 15.84
CA PRO A 88 11.30 5.16 16.04
C PRO A 88 12.44 5.98 15.46
N SER A 89 13.49 6.17 16.23
CA SER A 89 14.74 6.76 15.74
C SER A 89 15.47 5.77 14.84
N GLN A 90 15.85 6.22 13.66
CA GLN A 90 16.69 5.44 12.73
C GLN A 90 18.17 5.57 13.14
N ARG A 91 18.65 4.66 14.00
CA ARG A 91 20.04 4.68 14.47
C ARG A 91 21.08 4.66 13.34
N SER A 92 20.79 4.01 12.23
CA SER A 92 21.65 3.97 11.05
C SER A 92 21.80 5.32 10.34
N LEU A 93 20.91 6.26 10.63
CA LEU A 93 20.89 7.63 10.07
C LEU A 93 21.27 8.69 11.13
N GLU A 94 21.70 8.26 12.31
CA GLU A 94 22.14 9.17 13.36
C GLU A 94 23.48 9.82 12.98
N VAL A 95 23.52 11.16 13.03
CA VAL A 95 24.75 11.92 12.81
C VAL A 95 25.21 12.53 14.12
N VAL A 96 26.45 12.23 14.52
CA VAL A 96 27.11 12.89 15.65
C VAL A 96 27.67 14.22 15.17
N VAL A 97 27.18 15.32 15.72
CA VAL A 97 27.65 16.66 15.40
C VAL A 97 28.93 16.95 16.21
N PRO A 98 30.07 17.31 15.57
CA PRO A 98 31.28 17.65 16.27
C PRO A 98 31.07 18.84 17.23
N SER A 99 31.76 18.83 18.37
CA SER A 99 31.66 19.90 19.38
C SER A 99 31.97 21.30 18.81
N ALA A 100 32.89 21.39 17.85
CA ALA A 100 33.22 22.63 17.14
C ALA A 100 32.05 23.20 16.32
N MET A 101 31.02 22.39 16.03
CA MET A 101 29.80 22.75 15.31
C MET A 101 28.56 22.78 16.23
N GLY A 102 28.77 22.88 17.55
CA GLY A 102 27.71 22.94 18.54
C GLY A 102 27.47 21.62 19.27
N GLY A 103 28.06 20.50 18.83
CA GLY A 103 27.90 19.18 19.44
C GLY A 103 26.49 18.60 19.33
N GLY A 104 26.31 17.40 19.86
CA GLY A 104 25.00 16.74 19.92
C GLY A 104 24.81 15.64 18.88
N ARG A 105 23.57 15.22 18.72
CA ARG A 105 23.19 14.15 17.77
C ARG A 105 21.98 14.59 16.97
N LEU A 106 22.04 14.47 15.67
CA LEU A 106 20.90 14.60 14.78
C LEU A 106 20.27 13.20 14.59
N GLN A 107 19.03 13.07 14.96
CA GLN A 107 18.27 11.82 14.83
C GLN A 107 17.17 12.00 13.80
N TYR A 108 17.12 11.09 12.85
CA TYR A 108 16.01 11.01 11.91
C TYR A 108 14.97 10.01 12.44
N ARG A 109 13.72 10.44 12.49
CA ARG A 109 12.62 9.65 13.02
C ARG A 109 11.60 9.39 11.93
N GLU A 110 11.52 8.12 11.51
CA GLU A 110 10.55 7.65 10.54
C GLU A 110 10.23 6.18 10.76
N TYR A 111 9.09 5.73 10.29
CA TYR A 111 8.85 4.31 10.04
C TYR A 111 9.53 3.92 8.73
N SER A 112 10.13 2.73 8.69
CA SER A 112 10.88 2.24 7.55
C SER A 112 10.47 0.82 7.21
N GLN A 113 10.39 0.49 5.93
CA GLN A 113 10.12 -0.88 5.47
C GLN A 113 11.17 -1.89 5.98
N MET A 114 12.36 -1.43 6.31
CA MET A 114 13.43 -2.28 6.84
C MET A 114 13.24 -2.61 8.33
N THR A 115 12.58 -1.74 9.08
CA THR A 115 12.48 -1.83 10.55
C THR A 115 11.04 -2.04 11.05
N LEU A 116 10.01 -1.92 10.18
CA LEU A 116 8.62 -2.11 10.57
C LEU A 116 8.33 -3.53 11.08
N LEU A 117 8.97 -4.53 10.49
CA LEU A 117 8.85 -5.92 10.94
C LEU A 117 9.86 -6.19 12.06
N ASP A 118 9.41 -6.11 13.28
CA ASP A 118 10.19 -6.30 14.49
C ASP A 118 9.47 -7.23 15.49
N GLU A 119 9.94 -7.28 16.72
CA GLU A 119 9.39 -8.14 17.80
C GLU A 119 7.89 -7.89 18.06
N ARG A 120 7.38 -6.68 17.79
CA ARG A 120 5.96 -6.32 17.97
C ARG A 120 5.08 -6.96 16.90
N THR A 121 5.60 -7.09 15.69
CA THR A 121 4.87 -7.61 14.53
C THR A 121 5.08 -9.09 14.29
N GLU A 122 6.12 -9.69 14.87
CA GLU A 122 6.44 -11.11 14.74
C GLU A 122 5.26 -12.03 15.11
N PRO A 123 4.46 -11.77 16.18
CA PRO A 123 3.29 -12.59 16.50
C PRO A 123 2.18 -12.52 15.44
N VAL A 124 2.12 -11.46 14.63
CA VAL A 124 1.13 -11.34 13.54
C VAL A 124 1.55 -12.21 12.36
N LYS A 125 2.79 -12.03 11.91
CA LYS A 125 3.39 -12.85 10.86
C LYS A 125 4.90 -12.65 10.83
N ALA A 126 5.64 -13.74 10.93
CA ALA A 126 7.10 -13.70 10.91
C ALA A 126 7.63 -13.13 9.58
N ARG A 127 8.64 -12.27 9.67
CA ARG A 127 9.31 -11.68 8.50
C ARG A 127 9.74 -12.73 7.47
N VAL A 128 10.33 -13.83 7.93
CA VAL A 128 10.81 -14.91 7.04
C VAL A 128 9.70 -15.54 6.22
N VAL A 129 8.46 -15.57 6.76
CA VAL A 129 7.27 -16.07 6.05
C VAL A 129 6.78 -15.04 5.03
N ILE A 130 6.76 -13.75 5.39
CA ILE A 130 6.37 -12.67 4.48
C ILE A 130 7.29 -12.65 3.26
N GLU A 131 8.60 -12.79 3.49
CA GLU A 131 9.65 -12.69 2.47
C GLU A 131 9.92 -14.01 1.73
N LEU A 132 9.23 -15.10 2.06
CA LEU A 132 9.51 -16.45 1.56
C LEU A 132 10.97 -16.89 1.76
N LYS A 133 11.68 -16.32 2.71
CA LYS A 133 13.04 -16.75 3.05
C LYS A 133 12.97 -18.12 3.70
N ASN A 134 13.79 -19.06 3.20
CA ASN A 134 13.83 -20.45 3.64
C ASN A 134 12.54 -21.28 3.36
N ALA A 135 11.68 -20.83 2.47
CA ALA A 135 10.63 -21.65 1.93
C ALA A 135 11.28 -22.69 0.99
N GLY A 136 11.65 -23.86 1.52
CA GLY A 136 12.05 -25.01 0.71
C GLY A 136 10.91 -25.51 -0.19
N ASP A 137 11.05 -26.69 -0.83
CA ASP A 137 10.07 -27.28 -1.76
C ASP A 137 8.64 -27.45 -1.19
N GLY A 138 8.43 -27.15 0.12
CA GLY A 138 7.13 -27.06 0.79
C GLY A 138 6.42 -25.71 0.67
N ALA A 139 6.96 -24.74 -0.05
CA ALA A 139 6.43 -23.37 -0.19
C ALA A 139 5.00 -23.28 -0.78
N GLY A 140 4.52 -24.32 -1.43
CA GLY A 140 3.17 -24.34 -2.02
C GLY A 140 2.00 -24.18 -1.04
N LYS A 141 2.26 -24.20 0.28
CA LYS A 141 1.26 -23.93 1.34
C LYS A 141 1.47 -22.60 2.07
N ILE A 142 2.55 -21.88 1.76
CA ILE A 142 2.87 -20.61 2.43
C ILE A 142 2.28 -19.48 1.59
N GLN A 143 1.38 -18.72 2.19
CA GLN A 143 0.86 -17.48 1.59
C GLN A 143 1.85 -16.34 1.88
N PRO A 144 2.58 -15.83 0.88
CA PRO A 144 3.52 -14.73 1.07
C PRO A 144 2.81 -13.39 1.26
N GLY A 145 3.56 -12.36 1.60
CA GLY A 145 2.99 -11.02 1.82
C GLY A 145 2.06 -11.00 3.03
N LEU A 146 1.04 -10.17 2.99
CA LEU A 146 0.08 -9.96 4.08
C LEU A 146 -1.36 -10.09 3.58
N THR A 147 -2.21 -10.73 4.37
CA THR A 147 -3.66 -10.59 4.25
C THR A 147 -4.12 -9.27 4.88
N LEU A 148 -5.36 -8.87 4.62
CA LEU A 148 -5.94 -7.67 5.20
C LEU A 148 -5.97 -7.70 6.74
N ALA A 149 -6.30 -8.85 7.34
CA ALA A 149 -6.30 -9.04 8.79
C ALA A 149 -4.87 -8.96 9.37
N GLN A 150 -3.88 -9.50 8.68
CA GLN A 150 -2.47 -9.39 9.10
C GLN A 150 -1.97 -7.95 9.00
N LEU A 151 -2.35 -7.21 7.94
CA LEU A 151 -2.04 -5.79 7.83
C LEU A 151 -2.63 -4.98 8.99
N LYS A 152 -3.91 -5.24 9.33
CA LYS A 152 -4.54 -4.66 10.52
C LYS A 152 -3.71 -4.93 11.77
N GLY A 153 -3.35 -6.19 12.03
CA GLY A 153 -2.56 -6.57 13.20
C GLY A 153 -1.19 -5.86 13.27
N ILE A 154 -0.52 -5.66 12.14
CA ILE A 154 0.75 -4.91 12.08
C ILE A 154 0.52 -3.44 12.46
N LEU A 155 -0.48 -2.79 11.91
CA LEU A 155 -0.80 -1.39 12.24
C LEU A 155 -1.19 -1.22 13.71
N GLU A 156 -1.97 -2.15 14.26
CA GLU A 156 -2.36 -2.15 15.67
C GLU A 156 -1.17 -2.41 16.62
N ALA A 157 -0.17 -3.20 16.20
CA ALA A 157 1.08 -3.36 16.93
C ALA A 157 1.86 -2.05 17.07
N TYR A 158 1.60 -1.09 16.19
CA TYR A 158 2.08 0.29 16.25
C TYR A 158 1.04 1.27 16.79
N HIS A 159 0.05 0.79 17.55
CA HIS A 159 -0.97 1.60 18.22
C HIS A 159 -1.85 2.44 17.28
N ALA A 160 -2.00 2.06 16.02
CA ALA A 160 -3.05 2.61 15.17
C ALA A 160 -4.40 1.98 15.52
N ARG A 161 -5.48 2.76 15.42
CA ARG A 161 -6.84 2.22 15.46
C ARG A 161 -7.24 1.83 14.04
N VAL A 162 -7.68 0.59 13.85
CA VAL A 162 -7.95 0.05 12.52
C VAL A 162 -9.31 -0.62 12.45
N VAL A 163 -10.18 -0.12 11.58
CA VAL A 163 -11.45 -0.77 11.22
C VAL A 163 -11.25 -1.54 9.92
N LEU A 164 -11.56 -2.84 9.95
CA LEU A 164 -11.44 -3.72 8.81
C LEU A 164 -12.80 -3.96 8.18
N HIS A 165 -12.88 -3.78 6.86
CA HIS A 165 -14.04 -4.06 6.04
C HIS A 165 -13.71 -5.12 5.00
N TYR A 166 -14.27 -6.33 5.15
CA TYR A 166 -14.23 -7.31 4.08
C TYR A 166 -15.29 -7.00 3.04
N VAL A 167 -14.95 -7.16 1.77
CA VAL A 167 -15.88 -6.99 0.65
C VAL A 167 -16.38 -8.39 0.27
N ASP A 168 -17.32 -8.89 1.05
CA ASP A 168 -17.93 -10.22 0.88
C ASP A 168 -19.25 -10.19 0.10
N THR A 169 -19.74 -9.00 -0.20
CA THR A 169 -20.99 -8.77 -0.93
C THR A 169 -20.75 -7.84 -2.11
N ASP A 170 -21.17 -8.27 -3.30
CA ASP A 170 -21.15 -7.48 -4.53
C ASP A 170 -22.58 -7.03 -4.86
N SER A 171 -22.96 -5.89 -4.29
CA SER A 171 -24.26 -5.28 -4.52
C SER A 171 -24.14 -3.77 -4.64
N GLU A 172 -25.11 -3.14 -5.33
CA GLU A 172 -25.16 -1.67 -5.44
C GLU A 172 -25.21 -0.98 -4.07
N ASP A 173 -25.88 -1.58 -3.08
CA ASP A 173 -25.92 -1.04 -1.71
C ASP A 173 -24.56 -1.08 -1.03
N ALA A 174 -23.83 -2.16 -1.21
CA ALA A 174 -22.48 -2.31 -0.66
C ALA A 174 -21.50 -1.34 -1.32
N ILE A 175 -21.58 -1.17 -2.64
CA ILE A 175 -20.77 -0.18 -3.38
C ILE A 175 -21.12 1.25 -2.93
N ARG A 176 -22.39 1.56 -2.70
CA ARG A 176 -22.80 2.86 -2.12
C ARG A 176 -22.23 3.07 -0.71
N GLY A 177 -22.15 2.01 0.10
CA GLY A 177 -21.51 2.03 1.40
C GLY A 177 -20.03 2.40 1.27
N PHE A 178 -19.30 1.75 0.37
CA PHE A 178 -17.88 2.05 0.10
C PHE A 178 -17.67 3.51 -0.36
N ARG A 179 -18.49 4.02 -1.28
CA ARG A 179 -18.43 5.43 -1.69
C ARG A 179 -18.65 6.40 -0.53
N LYS A 180 -19.55 6.03 0.41
CA LYS A 180 -19.77 6.82 1.63
C LYS A 180 -18.53 6.83 2.52
N ASP A 181 -17.88 5.68 2.69
CA ASP A 181 -16.66 5.57 3.49
C ASP A 181 -15.50 6.33 2.83
N LEU A 182 -15.33 6.24 1.50
CA LEU A 182 -14.37 7.05 0.75
C LEU A 182 -14.53 8.54 1.05
N LYS A 183 -15.75 9.07 0.95
CA LYS A 183 -16.04 10.49 1.21
C LYS A 183 -15.75 10.85 2.67
N ALA A 184 -16.16 10.01 3.61
CA ALA A 184 -15.98 10.28 5.03
C ALA A 184 -14.51 10.27 5.44
N VAL A 185 -13.72 9.32 4.93
CA VAL A 185 -12.28 9.22 5.24
C VAL A 185 -11.51 10.35 4.54
N LEU A 186 -11.67 10.51 3.23
CA LEU A 186 -10.88 11.44 2.43
C LEU A 186 -11.23 12.94 2.65
N THR A 187 -12.21 13.24 3.50
CA THR A 187 -12.50 14.59 4.00
C THR A 187 -11.80 14.85 5.33
N ASP A 188 -11.38 13.81 6.04
CA ASP A 188 -10.79 13.87 7.36
C ASP A 188 -9.27 13.66 7.24
N SER A 189 -8.48 14.66 7.62
CA SER A 189 -7.01 14.61 7.51
C SER A 189 -6.32 13.70 8.55
N GLU A 190 -7.07 13.10 9.47
CA GLU A 190 -6.55 12.20 10.51
C GLU A 190 -6.90 10.73 10.27
N ARG A 191 -7.61 10.45 9.17
CA ARG A 191 -8.06 9.11 8.80
C ARG A 191 -7.52 8.75 7.42
N PHE A 192 -7.07 7.51 7.27
CA PHE A 192 -6.47 7.01 6.04
C PHE A 192 -7.16 5.73 5.58
N LEU A 193 -7.19 5.50 4.29
CA LEU A 193 -7.78 4.31 3.68
C LEU A 193 -6.72 3.52 2.89
N VAL A 194 -6.64 2.22 3.18
CA VAL A 194 -5.78 1.27 2.46
C VAL A 194 -6.64 0.15 1.90
N VAL A 195 -6.48 -0.17 0.63
CA VAL A 195 -7.22 -1.23 -0.07
C VAL A 195 -6.35 -2.46 -0.29
N ASN A 196 -6.93 -3.65 -0.12
CA ASN A 196 -6.40 -4.93 -0.58
C ASN A 196 -7.28 -5.41 -1.73
N PHE A 197 -6.72 -5.58 -2.91
CA PHE A 197 -7.45 -5.90 -4.13
C PHE A 197 -6.67 -6.86 -5.02
N LYS A 198 -7.36 -7.51 -5.95
CA LYS A 198 -6.74 -8.32 -6.99
C LYS A 198 -6.39 -7.43 -8.18
N GLY A 199 -5.13 -7.07 -8.32
CA GLY A 199 -4.68 -6.13 -9.36
C GLY A 199 -5.02 -6.59 -10.78
N LYS A 200 -4.91 -7.88 -11.06
CA LYS A 200 -5.31 -8.46 -12.36
C LYS A 200 -6.78 -8.21 -12.71
N ALA A 201 -7.66 -8.09 -11.73
CA ALA A 201 -9.07 -7.75 -11.96
C ALA A 201 -9.24 -6.31 -12.46
N LEU A 202 -8.29 -5.42 -12.13
CA LEU A 202 -8.22 -4.06 -12.67
C LEU A 202 -7.33 -3.95 -13.92
N GLY A 203 -6.81 -5.07 -14.44
CA GLY A 203 -5.89 -5.06 -15.56
C GLY A 203 -4.45 -4.68 -15.22
N THR A 204 -4.07 -4.57 -13.93
CA THR A 204 -2.67 -4.37 -13.54
C THR A 204 -1.89 -5.68 -13.53
N SER A 205 -0.56 -5.60 -13.45
CA SER A 205 0.32 -6.78 -13.44
C SER A 205 0.40 -7.50 -12.09
N THR A 206 -0.19 -6.94 -11.03
CA THR A 206 -0.15 -7.50 -9.68
C THR A 206 -1.27 -8.54 -9.49
N ASP A 207 -1.02 -9.57 -8.68
CA ASP A 207 -2.08 -10.48 -8.24
C ASP A 207 -2.76 -9.90 -6.99
N GLY A 208 -2.54 -10.43 -5.78
CA GLY A 208 -2.93 -9.74 -4.56
C GLY A 208 -2.09 -8.47 -4.38
N HIS A 209 -2.72 -7.33 -4.07
CA HIS A 209 -2.02 -6.06 -3.93
C HIS A 209 -2.66 -5.18 -2.86
N ILE A 210 -1.82 -4.43 -2.16
CA ILE A 210 -2.24 -3.53 -1.09
C ILE A 210 -1.64 -2.15 -1.37
N SER A 211 -2.47 -1.09 -1.36
CA SER A 211 -2.02 0.28 -1.59
C SER A 211 -2.91 1.30 -0.88
N PRO A 212 -2.38 2.48 -0.50
CA PRO A 212 -3.18 3.57 0.01
C PRO A 212 -4.07 4.20 -1.06
N VAL A 213 -5.20 4.73 -0.61
CA VAL A 213 -6.11 5.57 -1.40
C VAL A 213 -5.94 7.01 -0.97
N ALA A 214 -5.80 7.94 -1.91
CA ALA A 214 -5.47 9.32 -1.62
C ALA A 214 -6.52 10.36 -2.05
N ALA A 215 -7.41 10.02 -2.98
CA ALA A 215 -8.47 10.91 -3.41
C ALA A 215 -9.65 10.14 -4.02
N TYR A 216 -10.82 10.78 -4.02
CA TYR A 216 -12.01 10.32 -4.73
C TYR A 216 -12.60 11.46 -5.54
N ASP A 217 -12.69 11.28 -6.85
CA ASP A 217 -13.36 12.20 -7.76
C ASP A 217 -14.81 11.75 -7.99
N GLU A 218 -15.73 12.43 -7.36
CA GLU A 218 -17.15 12.09 -7.42
C GLU A 218 -17.73 12.24 -8.84
N GLN A 219 -17.21 13.18 -9.63
CA GLN A 219 -17.72 13.42 -10.97
C GLN A 219 -17.48 12.25 -11.92
N SER A 220 -16.29 11.61 -11.82
CA SER A 220 -15.95 10.42 -12.61
C SER A 220 -16.14 9.12 -11.85
N ASP A 221 -16.66 9.17 -10.61
CA ASP A 221 -16.77 8.03 -9.69
C ASP A 221 -15.49 7.21 -9.60
N SER A 222 -14.34 7.88 -9.44
CA SER A 222 -13.03 7.26 -9.50
C SER A 222 -12.20 7.53 -8.25
N VAL A 223 -11.39 6.54 -7.88
CA VAL A 223 -10.54 6.52 -6.71
C VAL A 223 -9.07 6.60 -7.14
N LEU A 224 -8.30 7.51 -6.55
CA LEU A 224 -6.86 7.59 -6.76
C LEU A 224 -6.14 6.60 -5.86
N VAL A 225 -5.55 5.57 -6.47
CA VAL A 225 -4.71 4.57 -5.81
C VAL A 225 -3.25 5.00 -5.93
N LEU A 226 -2.57 5.17 -4.80
CA LEU A 226 -1.12 5.37 -4.75
C LEU A 226 -0.42 4.01 -4.80
N ASP A 227 -0.35 3.42 -5.99
CA ASP A 227 0.19 2.07 -6.17
C ASP A 227 1.65 2.00 -5.73
N VAL A 228 1.91 1.22 -4.68
CA VAL A 228 3.25 1.07 -4.11
C VAL A 228 4.19 0.20 -4.95
N ALA A 229 3.67 -0.54 -5.95
CA ALA A 229 4.49 -1.24 -6.93
C ALA A 229 4.95 -0.30 -8.06
N GLY A 230 5.51 0.84 -7.70
CA GLY A 230 5.92 1.91 -8.64
C GLY A 230 6.87 1.48 -9.75
N HIS A 231 7.54 0.32 -9.61
CA HIS A 231 8.33 -0.31 -10.66
C HIS A 231 7.48 -1.02 -11.73
N ARG A 232 6.17 -1.16 -11.52
CA ARG A 232 5.22 -1.83 -12.42
C ARG A 232 4.09 -0.91 -12.87
N ASN A 233 3.53 -0.16 -11.93
CA ASN A 233 2.36 0.69 -12.16
C ASN A 233 2.64 2.11 -11.69
N PRO A 234 2.26 3.16 -12.45
CA PRO A 234 2.15 4.51 -11.91
C PRO A 234 0.99 4.56 -10.91
N TRP A 235 0.82 5.65 -10.18
CA TRP A 235 -0.46 5.93 -9.51
C TRP A 235 -1.56 6.08 -10.58
N TYR A 236 -2.76 5.68 -10.23
CA TYR A 236 -3.87 5.69 -11.18
C TYR A 236 -5.22 5.91 -10.52
N TRP A 237 -6.13 6.44 -11.31
CA TRP A 237 -7.54 6.50 -11.00
C TRP A 237 -8.21 5.22 -11.50
N ALA A 238 -8.90 4.53 -10.59
CA ALA A 238 -9.73 3.37 -10.88
C ALA A 238 -11.20 3.73 -10.64
N PRO A 239 -12.14 3.31 -11.51
CA PRO A 239 -13.56 3.41 -11.20
C PRO A 239 -13.87 2.76 -9.84
N ALA A 240 -14.66 3.42 -9.01
CA ALA A 240 -14.93 2.94 -7.64
C ALA A 240 -15.60 1.56 -7.61
N ALA A 241 -16.51 1.30 -8.55
CA ALA A 241 -17.16 0.00 -8.69
C ALA A 241 -16.16 -1.11 -9.09
N ASP A 242 -15.24 -0.82 -10.02
CA ASP A 242 -14.25 -1.80 -10.47
C ASP A 242 -13.24 -2.11 -9.36
N LEU A 243 -12.79 -1.09 -8.61
CA LEU A 243 -11.94 -1.29 -7.44
C LEU A 243 -12.66 -2.12 -6.38
N TYR A 244 -13.95 -1.86 -6.15
CA TYR A 244 -14.78 -2.64 -5.24
C TYR A 244 -14.88 -4.10 -5.70
N GLY A 245 -15.18 -4.35 -6.98
CA GLY A 245 -15.20 -5.69 -7.57
C GLY A 245 -13.83 -6.41 -7.47
N ALA A 246 -12.72 -5.67 -7.61
CA ALA A 246 -11.38 -6.23 -7.43
C ALA A 246 -11.10 -6.61 -5.96
N MET A 247 -11.73 -5.95 -4.99
CA MET A 247 -11.72 -6.33 -3.58
C MET A 247 -12.65 -7.51 -3.28
N HIS A 248 -13.75 -7.69 -4.05
CA HIS A 248 -14.64 -8.85 -3.94
C HIS A 248 -14.00 -10.12 -4.52
N THR A 249 -12.81 -10.45 -4.02
CA THR A 249 -12.02 -11.63 -4.40
C THR A 249 -11.40 -12.26 -3.17
N LEU A 250 -11.26 -13.59 -3.18
CA LEU A 250 -10.68 -14.31 -2.05
C LEU A 250 -9.19 -14.07 -1.89
N ASP A 251 -8.75 -13.94 -0.63
CA ASP A 251 -7.37 -13.90 -0.17
C ASP A 251 -7.20 -14.91 0.97
N GLY A 252 -6.96 -16.16 0.61
CA GLY A 252 -7.06 -17.29 1.51
C GLY A 252 -8.53 -17.62 1.80
N GLU A 253 -8.90 -17.65 3.08
CA GLU A 253 -10.25 -18.00 3.53
C GLU A 253 -11.22 -16.80 3.56
N HIS A 254 -10.71 -15.58 3.44
CA HIS A 254 -11.50 -14.34 3.52
C HIS A 254 -11.49 -13.58 2.19
N TYR A 255 -12.49 -12.76 1.98
CA TYR A 255 -12.46 -11.77 0.92
C TYR A 255 -11.41 -10.68 1.21
N ARG A 256 -10.92 -10.02 0.16
CA ARG A 256 -10.18 -8.78 0.27
C ARG A 256 -11.11 -7.65 0.73
N GLY A 257 -10.63 -6.43 0.77
CA GLY A 257 -11.40 -5.30 1.21
C GLY A 257 -10.52 -4.11 1.54
N TYR A 258 -10.88 -3.35 2.56
CA TYR A 258 -10.14 -2.15 2.92
C TYR A 258 -10.05 -1.95 4.44
N LEU A 259 -9.06 -1.17 4.82
CA LEU A 259 -8.85 -0.69 6.19
C LEU A 259 -9.12 0.81 6.25
N VAL A 260 -9.85 1.23 7.27
CA VAL A 260 -9.88 2.62 7.74
C VAL A 260 -8.96 2.71 8.95
N ILE A 261 -7.99 3.61 8.88
CA ILE A 261 -6.89 3.71 9.83
C ILE A 261 -6.90 5.12 10.40
N GLU A 262 -6.82 5.24 11.71
CA GLU A 262 -6.69 6.50 12.44
C GLU A 262 -5.67 6.36 13.56
N ASP A 263 -5.14 7.47 14.03
CA ASP A 263 -4.25 7.43 15.18
C ASP A 263 -5.03 7.09 16.45
N ALA A 264 -4.47 6.25 17.31
CA ALA A 264 -5.06 6.06 18.63
C ALA A 264 -4.80 7.31 19.48
N PRO A 265 -5.77 7.75 20.30
CA PRO A 265 -5.52 8.80 21.26
C PRO A 265 -4.30 8.45 22.12
N ALA A 266 -3.40 9.41 22.33
CA ALA A 266 -2.28 9.21 23.24
C ALA A 266 -2.83 8.75 24.62
N LEU A 267 -2.35 7.59 25.07
CA LEU A 267 -2.63 7.16 26.46
C LEU A 267 -1.89 8.14 27.37
N HIS A 268 -2.64 9.03 28.01
CA HIS A 268 -2.14 9.99 29.00
C HIS A 268 -1.82 9.30 30.30
#